data_400ed23e00af4e27f132077cd65edb92
#
_entry.id   400ed23e00af4e27f132077cd65edb92
#
_cell.length_a   1.000
_cell.length_b   1.000
_cell.length_c   1.000
_cell.angle_alpha   90.00
_cell.angle_beta   90.00
_cell.angle_gamma   90.00
#
_symmetry.space_group_name_H-M   'P 1'
#
loop_
_entity.id
_entity.type
_entity.pdbx_description
1 polymer ?
#
loop_
_entity_poly.entity_id
_entity_poly.type
_entity_poly.pdbx_seq_one_letter_code
_entity_poly.pdbx_strand_id
1 'polypeptide(L)'
;MKKRFTAVVMGLLLLILLIPSTAFADGIPAIVGDLDLTSGNHADKTLAKDGYEWDSATNTLTIQDLAVTGDIILPKQDCTINVKGECSAQNVTRNDSGANQATLAKGVQGASFKGHFDVAGNLTFTDLTVIESAISNGNVGAENAVLKLENSNVTLTHLSWMTNGGIDLVNSSLTVADNGTFGQFWTEKITMDDDSVIESFSALSNYGNVGMEGFHSVQDYIAMPKGGSFVNVGDRPVTIADKSGMAVSHFILKAPAEKCQIDLKASPAEGGTVSGAGEYDCDTRATVKAEANKGYHFVRWEDWQGNIVSKDASYSFTVKETTALTAVFAKDGATPSQPGGTDQNTDKGTAPKTGDNAHPMIWIALLAVSVLGIAAVAVFGRKHASQKK
;
A
#
# COMPACT_ATOMS: atom_id res chain seq x y z
N MET A 1 12.16 7.48 -14.06
CA MET A 1 10.98 6.99 -13.36
C MET A 1 10.60 7.77 -12.10
N LYS A 2 11.50 8.55 -11.46
CA LYS A 2 11.14 9.51 -10.39
C LYS A 2 9.95 10.44 -10.77
N LYS A 3 9.74 10.74 -12.06
CA LYS A 3 8.59 11.55 -12.54
C LYS A 3 7.25 10.78 -12.60
N ARG A 4 7.25 9.44 -12.58
CA ARG A 4 6.00 8.66 -12.64
C ARG A 4 5.48 8.28 -11.26
N PHE A 5 6.34 8.10 -10.28
CA PHE A 5 5.94 7.81 -8.91
C PHE A 5 5.43 9.09 -8.22
N THR A 6 6.14 10.21 -8.37
CA THR A 6 5.62 11.53 -7.96
C THR A 6 4.35 11.90 -8.74
N ALA A 7 4.21 11.45 -10.01
CA ALA A 7 3.01 11.70 -10.80
C ALA A 7 1.83 10.80 -10.41
N VAL A 8 2.04 9.61 -9.85
CA VAL A 8 0.93 8.77 -9.35
C VAL A 8 0.45 9.28 -8.00
N VAL A 9 1.34 9.65 -7.08
CA VAL A 9 0.94 10.27 -5.81
C VAL A 9 0.42 11.70 -6.04
N MET A 10 1.08 12.52 -6.85
CA MET A 10 0.54 13.83 -7.25
C MET A 10 -0.65 13.71 -8.21
N GLY A 11 -0.76 12.66 -9.01
CA GLY A 11 -1.92 12.40 -9.86
C GLY A 11 -3.14 11.98 -9.04
N LEU A 12 -2.97 11.21 -7.96
CA LEU A 12 -4.05 10.94 -7.00
C LEU A 12 -4.39 12.20 -6.19
N LEU A 13 -3.39 12.97 -5.74
CA LEU A 13 -3.64 14.27 -5.08
C LEU A 13 -4.28 15.28 -6.04
N LEU A 14 -3.88 15.33 -7.32
CA LEU A 14 -4.52 16.22 -8.31
C LEU A 14 -5.92 15.74 -8.71
N LEU A 15 -6.20 14.44 -8.68
CA LEU A 15 -7.57 13.95 -8.88
C LEU A 15 -8.48 14.30 -7.69
N ILE A 16 -7.95 14.30 -6.46
CA ILE A 16 -8.68 14.71 -5.26
C ILE A 16 -8.92 16.24 -5.25
N LEU A 17 -7.97 17.04 -5.78
CA LEU A 17 -8.11 18.49 -5.90
C LEU A 17 -9.03 18.94 -7.05
N LEU A 18 -9.42 18.03 -7.97
CA LEU A 18 -10.32 18.31 -9.09
C LEU A 18 -11.76 17.82 -8.88
N ILE A 19 -12.08 17.24 -7.71
CA ILE A 19 -13.48 17.07 -7.33
C ILE A 19 -13.93 18.43 -6.77
N PRO A 20 -14.67 19.24 -7.52
CA PRO A 20 -15.16 20.50 -7.00
C PRO A 20 -16.04 20.18 -5.79
N SER A 21 -15.87 20.94 -4.70
CA SER A 21 -16.71 20.89 -3.49
C SER A 21 -18.22 21.12 -3.76
N THR A 22 -18.59 21.24 -5.03
CA THR A 22 -19.94 21.42 -5.54
C THR A 22 -20.42 20.25 -6.41
N ALA A 23 -19.65 19.16 -6.56
CA ALA A 23 -20.05 18.01 -7.37
C ALA A 23 -20.91 17.00 -6.61
N PHE A 24 -21.80 17.45 -5.75
CA PHE A 24 -23.03 16.70 -5.52
C PHE A 24 -23.93 17.03 -6.70
N ALA A 25 -23.94 16.15 -7.70
CA ALA A 25 -24.76 16.30 -8.89
C ALA A 25 -26.23 16.48 -8.45
N ASP A 26 -26.95 17.38 -9.12
CA ASP A 26 -28.41 17.48 -9.01
C ASP A 26 -29.02 16.07 -9.13
N GLY A 27 -29.57 15.55 -8.02
CA GLY A 27 -30.24 14.24 -8.01
C GLY A 27 -29.77 13.23 -6.97
N ILE A 28 -28.74 13.52 -6.13
CA ILE A 28 -28.40 12.66 -5.00
C ILE A 28 -29.53 12.76 -3.95
N PRO A 29 -30.09 11.62 -3.48
CA PRO A 29 -31.02 11.63 -2.38
C PRO A 29 -30.41 12.34 -1.16
N ALA A 30 -31.16 13.23 -0.54
CA ALA A 30 -30.69 13.94 0.64
C ALA A 30 -31.66 13.76 1.79
N ILE A 31 -31.11 13.46 2.97
CA ILE A 31 -31.83 13.51 4.24
C ILE A 31 -31.51 14.86 4.87
N VAL A 32 -32.56 15.66 5.11
CA VAL A 32 -32.43 16.92 5.82
C VAL A 32 -32.58 16.68 7.32
N GLY A 33 -31.52 16.98 8.07
CA GLY A 33 -31.41 16.67 9.49
C GLY A 33 -30.71 15.31 9.71
N ASP A 34 -30.98 14.72 10.87
CA ASP A 34 -30.31 13.50 11.32
C ASP A 34 -30.95 12.23 10.77
N LEU A 35 -30.12 11.22 10.53
CA LEU A 35 -30.52 9.84 10.32
C LEU A 35 -30.33 9.08 11.65
N ASP A 36 -31.35 9.11 12.50
CA ASP A 36 -31.29 8.49 13.83
C ASP A 36 -31.76 7.03 13.78
N LEU A 37 -30.81 6.09 13.77
CA LEU A 37 -31.08 4.65 13.72
C LEU A 37 -31.44 4.06 15.09
N THR A 38 -31.41 4.86 16.16
CA THR A 38 -31.80 4.45 17.52
C THR A 38 -33.29 4.61 17.76
N SER A 39 -33.97 5.41 16.94
CA SER A 39 -35.36 5.75 17.04
C SER A 39 -36.08 5.60 15.70
N GLY A 40 -37.40 5.40 15.76
CA GLY A 40 -38.22 5.31 14.55
C GLY A 40 -38.25 3.91 13.90
N ASN A 41 -39.03 3.81 12.83
CA ASN A 41 -39.17 2.60 12.04
C ASN A 41 -38.51 2.82 10.67
N HIS A 42 -37.41 2.14 10.42
CA HIS A 42 -36.66 2.19 9.16
C HIS A 42 -36.91 0.95 8.26
N ALA A 43 -37.82 0.06 8.67
CA ALA A 43 -38.05 -1.22 7.95
C ALA A 43 -38.66 -1.06 6.56
N ASP A 44 -39.28 0.10 6.27
CA ASP A 44 -39.86 0.45 4.97
C ASP A 44 -38.89 1.19 4.04
N LYS A 45 -37.67 1.46 4.49
CA LYS A 45 -36.68 2.20 3.74
C LYS A 45 -35.92 1.30 2.77
N THR A 46 -35.69 1.80 1.60
CA THR A 46 -34.99 1.07 0.53
C THR A 46 -33.97 1.94 -0.16
N LEU A 47 -32.86 1.35 -0.62
CA LEU A 47 -31.82 2.07 -1.35
C LEU A 47 -32.34 2.79 -2.57
N ALA A 48 -33.24 2.16 -3.34
CA ALA A 48 -33.75 2.73 -4.59
C ALA A 48 -34.63 3.97 -4.39
N LYS A 49 -35.29 4.09 -3.24
CA LYS A 49 -36.24 5.17 -2.96
C LYS A 49 -35.68 6.22 -2.02
N ASP A 50 -35.01 5.76 -0.96
CA ASP A 50 -34.64 6.61 0.17
C ASP A 50 -33.13 6.84 0.22
N GLY A 51 -32.33 6.17 -0.63
CA GLY A 51 -30.87 6.20 -0.63
C GLY A 51 -30.24 5.42 0.51
N TYR A 52 -31.04 4.81 1.38
CA TYR A 52 -30.54 3.97 2.47
C TYR A 52 -31.49 2.81 2.80
N GLU A 53 -30.92 1.82 3.48
CA GLU A 53 -31.60 0.68 4.03
C GLU A 53 -30.98 0.35 5.40
N TRP A 54 -31.81 0.04 6.38
CA TRP A 54 -31.38 -0.30 7.74
C TRP A 54 -31.88 -1.70 8.12
N ASP A 55 -30.96 -2.60 8.39
CA ASP A 55 -31.25 -3.90 8.98
C ASP A 55 -30.96 -3.89 10.48
N SER A 56 -32.00 -3.77 11.28
CA SER A 56 -31.90 -3.76 12.74
C SER A 56 -31.53 -5.10 13.35
N ALA A 57 -31.67 -6.20 12.62
CA ALA A 57 -31.29 -7.52 13.11
C ALA A 57 -29.75 -7.74 13.08
N THR A 58 -29.09 -7.12 12.13
CA THR A 58 -27.62 -7.17 11.96
C THR A 58 -26.94 -5.85 12.31
N ASN A 59 -27.67 -4.80 12.68
CA ASN A 59 -27.18 -3.42 12.86
C ASN A 59 -26.40 -2.95 11.64
N THR A 60 -26.94 -3.17 10.45
CA THR A 60 -26.28 -2.83 9.19
C THR A 60 -27.04 -1.71 8.49
N LEU A 61 -26.39 -0.56 8.34
CA LEU A 61 -26.82 0.52 7.48
C LEU A 61 -26.17 0.36 6.09
N THR A 62 -26.98 0.36 5.04
CA THR A 62 -26.48 0.50 3.68
C THR A 62 -26.92 1.85 3.14
N ILE A 63 -25.99 2.65 2.63
CA ILE A 63 -26.23 3.97 2.02
C ILE A 63 -25.71 3.95 0.57
N GLN A 64 -26.42 4.64 -0.29
CA GLN A 64 -26.06 4.73 -1.69
C GLN A 64 -26.31 6.14 -2.23
N ASP A 65 -25.23 6.79 -2.71
CA ASP A 65 -25.29 8.14 -3.28
C ASP A 65 -26.14 9.07 -2.42
N LEU A 66 -25.84 9.10 -1.10
CA LEU A 66 -26.69 9.74 -0.08
C LEU A 66 -25.95 10.86 0.65
N ALA A 67 -26.59 12.01 0.75
CA ALA A 67 -26.14 13.10 1.61
C ALA A 67 -27.07 13.24 2.82
N VAL A 68 -26.52 13.14 4.03
CA VAL A 68 -27.22 13.44 5.30
C VAL A 68 -26.71 14.80 5.78
N THR A 69 -27.60 15.80 5.91
CA THR A 69 -27.17 17.15 6.29
C THR A 69 -26.91 17.30 7.80
N GLY A 70 -27.37 16.35 8.59
CA GLY A 70 -27.10 16.20 10.02
C GLY A 70 -26.24 14.97 10.29
N ASP A 71 -26.50 14.35 11.43
CA ASP A 71 -25.72 13.21 11.93
C ASP A 71 -26.35 11.88 11.53
N ILE A 72 -25.51 10.88 11.30
CA ILE A 72 -25.89 9.47 11.32
C ILE A 72 -25.67 8.99 12.76
N ILE A 73 -26.77 8.74 13.47
CA ILE A 73 -26.74 8.34 14.87
C ILE A 73 -26.89 6.82 14.96
N LEU A 74 -25.81 6.15 15.35
CA LEU A 74 -25.74 4.70 15.46
C LEU A 74 -26.29 4.21 16.81
N PRO A 75 -26.89 3.00 16.86
CA PRO A 75 -27.28 2.38 18.11
C PRO A 75 -26.07 1.95 18.95
N LYS A 76 -26.31 1.64 20.23
CA LYS A 76 -25.31 1.24 21.22
C LYS A 76 -24.84 -0.21 21.05
N GLN A 77 -24.51 -0.60 19.83
CA GLN A 77 -24.10 -1.94 19.43
C GLN A 77 -23.06 -1.84 18.32
N ASP A 78 -22.40 -2.95 18.02
CA ASP A 78 -21.54 -3.03 16.83
C ASP A 78 -22.37 -2.75 15.58
N CYS A 79 -21.86 -1.87 14.72
CA CYS A 79 -22.55 -1.45 13.51
C CYS A 79 -21.70 -1.60 12.27
N THR A 80 -22.33 -1.98 11.18
CA THR A 80 -21.73 -1.93 9.85
C THR A 80 -22.41 -0.83 9.02
N ILE A 81 -21.60 -0.04 8.32
CA ILE A 81 -22.06 0.95 7.35
C ILE A 81 -21.52 0.54 5.98
N ASN A 82 -22.39 0.04 5.11
CA ASN A 82 -22.05 -0.25 3.73
C ASN A 82 -22.23 1.01 2.88
N VAL A 83 -21.15 1.48 2.27
CA VAL A 83 -21.14 2.70 1.46
C VAL A 83 -21.08 2.33 -0.03
N LYS A 84 -21.99 2.86 -0.82
CA LYS A 84 -22.04 2.72 -2.28
C LYS A 84 -22.10 4.10 -2.91
N GLY A 85 -21.22 4.33 -3.89
CA GLY A 85 -21.10 5.64 -4.55
C GLY A 85 -20.57 6.72 -3.61
N GLU A 86 -21.03 7.96 -3.78
CA GLU A 86 -20.58 9.11 -3.00
C GLU A 86 -21.57 9.42 -1.88
N CYS A 87 -21.13 9.28 -0.63
CA CYS A 87 -21.98 9.54 0.53
C CYS A 87 -21.38 10.57 1.48
N SER A 88 -22.23 11.24 2.24
CA SER A 88 -21.78 12.19 3.26
C SER A 88 -22.73 12.30 4.44
N ALA A 89 -22.18 12.72 5.59
CA ALA A 89 -22.94 13.16 6.77
C ALA A 89 -22.16 14.26 7.48
N GLN A 90 -22.82 15.00 8.39
CA GLN A 90 -22.10 15.91 9.25
C GLN A 90 -21.21 15.12 10.22
N ASN A 91 -21.80 14.19 10.98
CA ASN A 91 -21.09 13.26 11.81
C ASN A 91 -21.67 11.85 11.67
N VAL A 92 -20.84 10.85 11.95
CA VAL A 92 -21.24 9.49 12.30
C VAL A 92 -20.94 9.33 13.78
N THR A 93 -21.96 9.22 14.60
CA THR A 93 -21.82 9.29 16.06
C THR A 93 -22.65 8.24 16.78
N ARG A 94 -22.35 8.02 18.05
CA ARG A 94 -23.13 7.25 19.01
C ARG A 94 -23.42 8.07 20.24
N ASN A 95 -24.65 8.00 20.70
CA ASN A 95 -25.09 8.68 21.92
C ASN A 95 -24.71 7.90 23.18
N ASP A 96 -23.45 7.46 23.31
CA ASP A 96 -22.96 6.92 24.57
C ASP A 96 -21.47 7.15 24.79
N SER A 97 -21.16 7.62 25.95
CA SER A 97 -19.83 7.69 26.48
C SER A 97 -19.51 6.37 27.19
N GLY A 98 -18.68 5.52 26.61
CA GLY A 98 -18.07 4.44 27.36
C GLY A 98 -18.30 3.01 26.86
N ALA A 99 -18.76 2.80 25.66
CA ALA A 99 -18.94 1.46 25.12
C ALA A 99 -17.89 1.13 24.04
N ASN A 100 -17.24 -0.02 24.17
CA ASN A 100 -16.25 -0.55 23.20
C ASN A 100 -16.93 -1.19 21.97
N GLN A 101 -17.92 -0.51 21.38
CA GLN A 101 -18.56 -1.05 20.18
C GLN A 101 -17.72 -0.82 18.94
N ALA A 102 -17.74 -1.79 18.04
CA ALA A 102 -17.08 -1.67 16.75
C ALA A 102 -17.97 -0.91 15.74
N THR A 103 -17.34 -0.04 14.95
CA THR A 103 -17.93 0.54 13.74
C THR A 103 -17.11 0.11 12.55
N LEU A 104 -17.75 -0.58 11.62
CA LEU A 104 -17.15 -0.98 10.34
C LEU A 104 -17.79 -0.16 9.22
N ALA A 105 -17.04 0.71 8.58
CA ALA A 105 -17.45 1.37 7.35
C ALA A 105 -16.79 0.69 6.15
N LYS A 106 -17.61 0.07 5.30
CA LYS A 106 -17.16 -0.72 4.17
C LYS A 106 -17.67 -0.15 2.85
N GLY A 107 -16.72 0.12 1.94
CA GLY A 107 -17.04 0.56 0.59
C GLY A 107 -17.18 -0.58 -0.41
N VAL A 108 -17.66 -0.24 -1.59
CA VAL A 108 -17.48 -0.99 -2.83
C VAL A 108 -16.52 -0.22 -3.73
N GLN A 109 -16.06 -0.81 -4.83
CA GLN A 109 -15.15 -0.13 -5.74
C GLN A 109 -15.67 1.26 -6.15
N GLY A 110 -14.87 2.29 -5.88
CA GLY A 110 -15.19 3.70 -6.16
C GLY A 110 -16.06 4.38 -5.10
N ALA A 111 -16.42 3.70 -4.01
CA ALA A 111 -17.18 4.33 -2.93
C ALA A 111 -16.35 5.37 -2.16
N SER A 112 -17.00 6.45 -1.79
CA SER A 112 -16.41 7.50 -0.96
C SER A 112 -17.36 7.99 0.11
N PHE A 113 -16.77 8.45 1.23
CA PHE A 113 -17.52 9.05 2.33
C PHE A 113 -16.84 10.33 2.82
N LYS A 114 -17.66 11.32 3.12
CA LYS A 114 -17.23 12.58 3.75
C LYS A 114 -18.02 12.82 5.02
N GLY A 115 -17.34 13.00 6.15
CA GLY A 115 -17.97 13.30 7.44
C GLY A 115 -17.06 13.04 8.62
N HIS A 116 -17.47 13.51 9.80
CA HIS A 116 -16.72 13.29 11.01
C HIS A 116 -17.17 11.97 11.67
N PHE A 117 -16.22 11.05 11.90
CA PHE A 117 -16.47 9.86 12.70
C PHE A 117 -16.10 10.14 14.15
N ASP A 118 -17.13 10.35 14.97
CA ASP A 118 -17.01 10.52 16.43
C ASP A 118 -17.62 9.30 17.12
N VAL A 119 -16.81 8.26 17.21
CA VAL A 119 -17.24 6.95 17.70
C VAL A 119 -16.28 6.41 18.76
N ALA A 120 -16.80 6.04 19.91
CA ALA A 120 -16.05 5.31 20.91
C ALA A 120 -15.92 3.84 20.49
N GLY A 121 -14.73 3.24 20.66
CA GLY A 121 -14.47 1.85 20.29
C GLY A 121 -13.73 1.68 18.96
N ASN A 122 -13.69 0.46 18.45
CA ASN A 122 -12.97 0.15 17.23
C ASN A 122 -13.64 0.82 16.02
N LEU A 123 -12.81 1.44 15.17
CA LEU A 123 -13.23 1.99 13.88
C LEU A 123 -12.43 1.33 12.77
N THR A 124 -13.12 0.71 11.82
CA THR A 124 -12.49 0.06 10.67
C THR A 124 -13.04 0.66 9.38
N PHE A 125 -12.15 1.03 8.49
CA PHE A 125 -12.47 1.32 7.09
C PHE A 125 -11.96 0.19 6.22
N THR A 126 -12.83 -0.32 5.33
CA THR A 126 -12.46 -1.38 4.39
C THR A 126 -12.93 -1.00 2.99
N ASP A 127 -12.04 -1.07 2.00
CA ASP A 127 -12.35 -0.78 0.59
C ASP A 127 -13.03 0.60 0.39
N LEU A 128 -12.68 1.61 1.22
CA LEU A 128 -13.37 2.90 1.28
C LEU A 128 -12.41 4.07 1.10
N THR A 129 -12.83 5.05 0.30
CA THR A 129 -12.17 6.35 0.25
C THR A 129 -12.87 7.32 1.20
N VAL A 130 -12.15 7.85 2.20
CA VAL A 130 -12.65 8.84 3.14
C VAL A 130 -12.01 10.19 2.82
N ILE A 131 -12.84 11.21 2.55
CA ILE A 131 -12.38 12.48 1.97
C ILE A 131 -12.63 13.64 2.94
N GLU A 132 -11.61 14.45 3.19
CA GLU A 132 -11.70 15.70 3.98
C GLU A 132 -12.52 15.54 5.25
N SER A 133 -12.32 14.43 5.93
CA SER A 133 -13.10 14.02 7.08
C SER A 133 -12.37 14.33 8.38
N ALA A 134 -13.03 14.09 9.52
CA ALA A 134 -12.40 14.10 10.83
C ALA A 134 -12.64 12.75 11.51
N ILE A 135 -11.71 12.36 12.38
CA ILE A 135 -11.87 11.17 13.21
C ILE A 135 -11.58 11.56 14.65
N SER A 136 -12.52 11.21 15.55
CA SER A 136 -12.29 11.25 16.98
C SER A 136 -12.90 10.02 17.66
N ASN A 137 -12.28 9.54 18.73
CA ASN A 137 -12.79 8.42 19.50
C ASN A 137 -13.40 8.80 20.83
N GLY A 138 -13.67 10.10 21.00
CA GLY A 138 -14.14 10.63 22.29
C GLY A 138 -13.12 10.41 23.41
N ASN A 139 -13.13 11.27 24.40
CA ASN A 139 -12.17 11.21 25.52
C ASN A 139 -12.50 10.16 26.60
N VAL A 140 -13.45 9.23 26.37
CA VAL A 140 -13.99 8.42 27.45
C VAL A 140 -14.22 6.97 27.02
N GLY A 141 -13.41 6.06 27.56
CA GLY A 141 -13.80 4.66 27.76
C GLY A 141 -13.40 3.64 26.71
N ALA A 142 -12.73 4.04 25.61
CA ALA A 142 -12.24 3.08 24.62
C ALA A 142 -10.77 2.69 24.89
N GLU A 143 -10.49 2.12 26.05
CA GLU A 143 -9.11 1.87 26.50
C GLU A 143 -8.25 1.07 25.50
N ASN A 144 -8.87 0.23 24.66
CA ASN A 144 -8.15 -0.63 23.70
C ASN A 144 -8.70 -0.52 22.27
N ALA A 145 -9.31 0.61 21.92
CA ALA A 145 -9.88 0.79 20.58
C ALA A 145 -8.79 0.85 19.50
N VAL A 146 -9.05 0.20 18.39
CA VAL A 146 -8.16 0.18 17.22
C VAL A 146 -8.80 0.95 16.06
N LEU A 147 -8.03 1.86 15.47
CA LEU A 147 -8.34 2.43 14.15
C LEU A 147 -7.68 1.54 13.09
N LYS A 148 -8.49 0.88 12.26
CA LYS A 148 -7.99 -0.01 11.21
C LYS A 148 -8.37 0.50 9.83
N LEU A 149 -7.41 0.49 8.93
CA LEU A 149 -7.59 0.81 7.52
C LEU A 149 -7.17 -0.40 6.69
N GLU A 150 -8.08 -0.92 5.86
CA GLU A 150 -7.84 -2.04 4.94
C GLU A 150 -8.22 -1.62 3.53
N ASN A 151 -7.28 -1.65 2.59
CA ASN A 151 -7.49 -1.23 1.19
C ASN A 151 -8.16 0.14 1.08
N SER A 152 -7.86 1.06 2.00
CA SER A 152 -8.59 2.32 2.16
C SER A 152 -7.69 3.53 2.02
N ASN A 153 -8.24 4.60 1.41
CA ASN A 153 -7.56 5.89 1.31
C ASN A 153 -8.30 6.91 2.18
N VAL A 154 -7.65 7.37 3.23
CA VAL A 154 -8.27 8.25 4.22
C VAL A 154 -7.55 9.59 4.27
N THR A 155 -8.26 10.66 3.91
CA THR A 155 -7.76 12.04 4.02
C THR A 155 -8.53 12.79 5.10
N LEU A 156 -7.81 13.29 6.09
CA LEU A 156 -8.37 13.92 7.28
C LEU A 156 -7.97 15.39 7.39
N THR A 157 -8.90 16.19 7.89
CA THR A 157 -8.66 17.55 8.38
C THR A 157 -8.37 17.56 9.88
N HIS A 158 -8.76 16.49 10.60
CA HIS A 158 -8.50 16.34 12.03
C HIS A 158 -8.45 14.87 12.42
N LEU A 159 -7.43 14.50 13.19
CA LEU A 159 -7.29 13.19 13.80
C LEU A 159 -7.07 13.36 15.31
N SER A 160 -8.02 12.87 16.11
CA SER A 160 -7.90 12.78 17.57
C SER A 160 -8.13 11.33 17.98
N TRP A 161 -7.06 10.62 18.30
CA TRP A 161 -7.10 9.20 18.64
C TRP A 161 -6.34 8.94 19.94
N MET A 162 -7.09 8.69 21.01
CA MET A 162 -6.56 8.51 22.37
C MET A 162 -6.98 7.16 22.92
N THR A 163 -6.19 6.14 22.71
CA THR A 163 -6.46 4.80 23.24
C THR A 163 -5.16 4.03 23.47
N ASN A 164 -5.20 3.04 24.38
CA ASN A 164 -4.13 2.05 24.49
C ASN A 164 -4.16 1.01 23.36
N GLY A 165 -5.13 1.08 22.46
CA GLY A 165 -5.20 0.26 21.25
C GLY A 165 -4.16 0.65 20.23
N GLY A 166 -4.46 0.42 18.96
CA GLY A 166 -3.53 0.64 17.87
C GLY A 166 -4.10 1.47 16.73
N ILE A 167 -3.22 1.79 15.79
CA ILE A 167 -3.60 2.14 14.42
C ILE A 167 -2.97 1.10 13.52
N ASP A 168 -3.79 0.41 12.73
CA ASP A 168 -3.37 -0.63 11.80
C ASP A 168 -3.68 -0.21 10.37
N LEU A 169 -2.67 -0.17 9.51
CA LEU A 169 -2.82 0.07 8.08
C LEU A 169 -2.42 -1.19 7.30
N VAL A 170 -3.29 -1.60 6.38
CA VAL A 170 -3.06 -2.71 5.45
C VAL A 170 -3.41 -2.23 4.05
N ASN A 171 -2.43 -2.13 3.15
CA ASN A 171 -2.59 -1.62 1.79
C ASN A 171 -3.39 -0.30 1.77
N SER A 172 -3.04 0.63 2.66
CA SER A 172 -3.86 1.80 2.94
C SER A 172 -3.03 3.09 3.06
N SER A 173 -3.69 4.22 2.83
CA SER A 173 -3.10 5.52 3.09
C SER A 173 -3.90 6.32 4.13
N LEU A 174 -3.18 6.96 5.04
CA LEU A 174 -3.71 7.92 6.00
C LEU A 174 -3.01 9.26 5.77
N THR A 175 -3.74 10.25 5.31
CA THR A 175 -3.21 11.59 5.04
C THR A 175 -3.89 12.61 5.94
N VAL A 176 -3.11 13.42 6.65
CA VAL A 176 -3.60 14.64 7.30
C VAL A 176 -3.29 15.79 6.36
N ALA A 177 -4.35 16.39 5.79
CA ALA A 177 -4.23 17.41 4.75
C ALA A 177 -3.55 18.69 5.24
N ASP A 178 -3.13 19.53 4.30
CA ASP A 178 -2.65 20.88 4.59
C ASP A 178 -3.75 21.67 5.34
N ASN A 179 -3.37 22.36 6.42
CA ASN A 179 -4.27 22.92 7.43
C ASN A 179 -5.02 21.90 8.31
N GLY A 180 -4.77 20.60 8.14
CA GLY A 180 -5.25 19.60 9.08
C GLY A 180 -4.54 19.72 10.43
N THR A 181 -5.07 19.04 11.44
CA THR A 181 -4.44 18.97 12.75
C THR A 181 -4.41 17.54 13.25
N PHE A 182 -3.25 17.12 13.79
CA PHE A 182 -3.28 16.06 14.78
C PHE A 182 -3.80 16.69 16.08
N GLY A 183 -4.97 16.27 16.49
CA GLY A 183 -5.53 16.61 17.79
C GLY A 183 -4.78 15.91 18.92
N GLN A 184 -5.52 15.47 19.91
CA GLN A 184 -4.95 14.61 20.94
C GLN A 184 -4.67 13.23 20.33
N PHE A 185 -3.42 12.82 20.30
CA PHE A 185 -3.00 11.56 19.75
C PHE A 185 -2.20 10.78 20.78
N TRP A 186 -2.75 9.66 21.19
CA TRP A 186 -2.07 8.69 22.05
C TRP A 186 -2.50 7.29 21.66
N THR A 187 -1.57 6.48 21.25
CA THR A 187 -1.78 5.06 20.97
C THR A 187 -0.52 4.29 21.32
N GLU A 188 -0.66 3.06 21.79
CA GLU A 188 0.49 2.24 22.13
C GLU A 188 1.27 1.76 20.90
N LYS A 189 0.60 1.67 19.74
CA LYS A 189 1.22 1.08 18.56
C LYS A 189 0.62 1.60 17.26
N ILE A 190 1.49 1.83 16.29
CA ILE A 190 1.12 1.96 14.87
C ILE A 190 1.72 0.77 14.14
N THR A 191 0.88 0.04 13.40
CA THR A 191 1.28 -1.06 12.53
C THR A 191 1.00 -0.69 11.09
N MET A 192 1.95 -0.96 10.21
CA MET A 192 1.81 -0.69 8.78
C MET A 192 2.45 -1.84 8.02
N ASP A 193 1.81 -2.26 6.93
CA ASP A 193 2.45 -3.12 5.94
C ASP A 193 3.30 -2.30 4.94
N ASP A 194 3.99 -2.99 4.03
CA ASP A 194 4.93 -2.36 3.10
C ASP A 194 4.24 -1.46 2.06
N ASP A 195 2.94 -1.68 1.81
CA ASP A 195 2.14 -0.93 0.85
C ASP A 195 1.42 0.27 1.49
N SER A 196 1.50 0.40 2.81
CA SER A 196 0.80 1.46 3.54
C SER A 196 1.66 2.73 3.71
N VAL A 197 0.96 3.88 3.82
CA VAL A 197 1.59 5.18 3.96
C VAL A 197 0.83 6.04 4.98
N ILE A 198 1.56 6.72 5.86
CA ILE A 198 1.03 7.86 6.63
C ILE A 198 1.74 9.11 6.13
N GLU A 199 0.98 10.10 5.71
CA GLU A 199 1.50 11.39 5.27
C GLU A 199 0.82 12.53 6.02
N SER A 200 1.59 13.48 6.52
CA SER A 200 1.06 14.69 7.13
C SER A 200 1.66 15.94 6.50
N PHE A 201 0.80 16.86 6.17
CA PHE A 201 1.17 18.23 5.75
C PHE A 201 1.01 19.24 6.89
N SER A 202 0.57 18.78 8.06
CA SER A 202 0.37 19.61 9.23
C SER A 202 1.52 19.42 10.22
N ALA A 203 2.02 20.52 10.75
CA ALA A 203 2.93 20.46 11.89
C ALA A 203 2.22 19.74 13.04
N LEU A 204 2.91 18.81 13.67
CA LEU A 204 2.47 18.23 14.91
C LEU A 204 2.37 19.36 15.93
N SER A 205 1.15 19.80 16.21
CA SER A 205 0.95 20.99 17.03
C SER A 205 1.31 20.69 18.48
N ASN A 206 2.18 21.51 18.99
CA ASN A 206 2.79 21.45 20.30
C ASN A 206 1.82 21.90 21.42
N TYR A 207 0.59 21.38 21.44
CA TYR A 207 -0.34 21.61 22.56
C TYR A 207 -0.14 20.56 23.64
N GLY A 208 0.78 20.84 24.50
CA GLY A 208 0.91 20.49 25.93
C GLY A 208 0.79 19.07 26.43
N ASN A 209 0.11 18.15 25.74
CA ASN A 209 -0.13 16.77 26.18
C ASN A 209 -0.25 15.76 25.00
N VAL A 210 0.23 16.08 23.85
CA VAL A 210 0.14 15.17 22.70
C VAL A 210 1.34 14.24 22.74
N GLY A 211 1.21 13.09 23.38
CA GLY A 211 2.15 11.99 23.24
C GLY A 211 1.92 11.33 21.88
N MET A 212 2.95 11.17 21.09
CA MET A 212 2.93 10.38 19.85
C MET A 212 3.58 9.02 20.08
N GLU A 213 3.27 8.39 21.21
CA GLU A 213 3.96 7.16 21.66
C GLU A 213 3.88 6.04 20.62
N GLY A 214 2.74 5.92 19.94
CA GLY A 214 2.57 4.93 18.88
C GLY A 214 3.53 5.07 17.71
N PHE A 215 4.07 6.26 17.47
CA PHE A 215 5.03 6.48 16.38
C PHE A 215 6.40 5.85 16.64
N HIS A 216 6.75 5.50 17.87
CA HIS A 216 7.99 4.76 18.16
C HIS A 216 8.04 3.42 17.42
N SER A 217 6.91 2.76 17.24
CA SER A 217 6.86 1.48 16.55
C SER A 217 7.13 1.57 15.04
N VAL A 218 7.08 2.77 14.48
CA VAL A 218 7.35 3.05 13.05
C VAL A 218 8.54 4.00 12.85
N GLN A 219 9.48 4.04 13.79
CA GLN A 219 10.65 4.93 13.72
C GLN A 219 11.48 4.69 12.45
N ASP A 220 11.63 3.46 12.02
CA ASP A 220 12.40 3.10 10.82
C ASP A 220 11.65 3.41 9.52
N TYR A 221 10.39 3.83 9.62
CA TYR A 221 9.52 4.15 8.50
C TYR A 221 9.59 5.61 8.05
N ILE A 222 10.43 6.46 8.66
CA ILE A 222 10.55 7.87 8.27
C ILE A 222 11.18 7.99 6.87
N ALA A 223 10.32 8.04 5.85
CA ALA A 223 10.74 8.21 4.46
C ALA A 223 11.02 9.68 4.13
N MET A 224 10.35 10.62 4.81
CA MET A 224 10.53 12.06 4.69
C MET A 224 10.33 12.73 6.04
N PRO A 225 11.23 13.64 6.47
CA PRO A 225 12.46 14.03 5.77
C PRO A 225 13.51 12.90 5.78
N LYS A 226 14.31 12.82 4.72
CA LYS A 226 15.38 11.81 4.63
C LYS A 226 16.40 12.01 5.75
N GLY A 227 16.62 10.97 6.56
CA GLY A 227 17.47 11.03 7.74
C GLY A 227 16.82 11.78 8.90
N GLY A 228 15.49 11.87 8.88
CA GLY A 228 14.70 12.39 10.00
C GLY A 228 14.71 11.45 11.21
N SER A 229 14.34 12.00 12.34
CA SER A 229 14.20 11.27 13.60
C SER A 229 13.05 11.83 14.42
N PHE A 230 12.55 11.02 15.35
CA PHE A 230 11.62 11.54 16.35
C PHE A 230 12.37 12.36 17.39
N VAL A 231 11.80 13.51 17.73
CA VAL A 231 12.26 14.35 18.84
C VAL A 231 11.38 14.05 20.03
N ASN A 232 12.01 13.74 21.16
CA ASN A 232 11.33 13.40 22.39
C ASN A 232 11.41 14.56 23.40
N VAL A 233 10.34 14.73 24.18
CA VAL A 233 10.36 15.52 25.41
C VAL A 233 10.18 14.53 26.58
N GLY A 234 11.27 14.26 27.29
CA GLY A 234 11.35 13.10 28.17
C GLY A 234 11.32 11.80 27.35
N ASP A 235 10.46 10.87 27.69
CA ASP A 235 10.30 9.60 26.99
C ASP A 235 9.20 9.65 25.90
N ARG A 236 8.63 10.82 25.63
CA ARG A 236 7.51 10.98 24.68
C ARG A 236 7.96 11.63 23.39
N PRO A 237 7.74 11.00 22.21
CA PRO A 237 7.94 11.65 20.95
C PRO A 237 6.90 12.76 20.75
N VAL A 238 7.36 13.94 20.36
CA VAL A 238 6.50 15.12 20.23
C VAL A 238 6.49 15.67 18.80
N THR A 239 7.47 15.32 17.99
CA THR A 239 7.54 15.77 16.59
C THR A 239 8.56 14.95 15.81
N ILE A 240 8.48 15.07 14.48
CA ILE A 240 9.52 14.58 13.57
C ILE A 240 10.41 15.77 13.20
N ALA A 241 11.71 15.58 13.28
CA ALA A 241 12.70 16.55 12.88
C ALA A 241 13.54 16.06 11.70
N ASP A 242 14.09 17.00 10.94
CA ASP A 242 15.08 16.71 9.93
C ASP A 242 16.45 16.35 10.56
N LYS A 243 17.43 16.03 9.71
CA LYS A 243 18.80 15.68 10.13
C LYS A 243 19.53 16.80 10.87
N SER A 244 19.04 18.04 10.84
CA SER A 244 19.58 19.17 11.58
C SER A 244 18.92 19.33 12.97
N GLY A 245 17.93 18.52 13.28
CA GLY A 245 17.14 18.60 14.51
C GLY A 245 16.01 19.62 14.44
N MET A 246 15.70 20.18 13.26
CA MET A 246 14.59 21.11 13.09
C MET A 246 13.30 20.36 12.82
N ALA A 247 12.26 20.67 13.61
CA ALA A 247 10.93 20.11 13.42
C ALA A 247 10.37 20.41 12.01
N VAL A 248 9.73 19.41 11.41
CA VAL A 248 9.14 19.54 10.08
C VAL A 248 7.61 19.56 10.17
N SER A 249 6.97 20.27 9.25
CA SER A 249 5.51 20.29 9.10
C SER A 249 4.99 19.24 8.13
N HIS A 250 5.87 18.73 7.26
CA HIS A 250 5.53 17.70 6.29
C HIS A 250 6.40 16.46 6.53
N PHE A 251 5.77 15.33 6.78
CA PHE A 251 6.46 14.05 6.92
C PHE A 251 5.73 12.93 6.21
N ILE A 252 6.48 11.88 5.87
CA ILE A 252 5.94 10.65 5.31
C ILE A 252 6.54 9.48 6.08
N LEU A 253 5.67 8.62 6.61
CA LEU A 253 6.00 7.30 7.14
C LEU A 253 5.62 6.26 6.09
N LYS A 254 6.59 5.47 5.69
CA LYS A 254 6.43 4.37 4.75
C LYS A 254 7.49 3.33 5.05
N ALA A 255 7.16 2.04 4.90
CA ALA A 255 8.13 0.96 5.07
C ALA A 255 9.41 1.24 4.27
N PRO A 256 10.58 0.96 4.83
CA PRO A 256 11.83 1.02 4.09
C PRO A 256 11.71 0.15 2.84
N ALA A 257 12.16 0.65 1.70
CA ALA A 257 12.18 -0.15 0.49
C ALA A 257 13.05 -1.39 0.72
N GLU A 258 12.54 -2.55 0.30
CA GLU A 258 13.31 -3.78 0.28
C GLU A 258 14.59 -3.57 -0.52
N LYS A 259 15.72 -4.11 -0.05
CA LYS A 259 17.02 -3.95 -0.67
C LYS A 259 17.40 -5.19 -1.48
N CYS A 260 17.79 -4.94 -2.70
CA CYS A 260 18.27 -5.94 -3.64
C CYS A 260 19.74 -5.68 -4.01
N GLN A 261 20.55 -6.71 -4.01
CA GLN A 261 21.97 -6.62 -4.37
C GLN A 261 22.18 -7.00 -5.84
N ILE A 262 22.98 -6.21 -6.56
CA ILE A 262 23.49 -6.57 -7.90
C ILE A 262 24.97 -6.87 -7.79
N ASP A 263 25.34 -8.11 -8.06
CA ASP A 263 26.72 -8.55 -8.18
C ASP A 263 27.12 -8.65 -9.64
N LEU A 264 28.30 -8.14 -9.99
CA LEU A 264 28.81 -8.14 -11.36
C LEU A 264 30.16 -8.82 -11.45
N LYS A 265 30.38 -9.57 -12.53
CA LYS A 265 31.70 -10.09 -12.89
C LYS A 265 31.95 -9.98 -14.39
N ALA A 266 33.22 -9.88 -14.74
CA ALA A 266 33.70 -9.97 -16.12
C ALA A 266 34.17 -11.41 -16.42
N SER A 267 33.90 -11.91 -17.60
CA SER A 267 34.36 -13.24 -18.06
C SER A 267 34.86 -13.19 -19.52
N PRO A 268 36.13 -13.42 -19.77
CA PRO A 268 37.21 -13.57 -18.78
C PRO A 268 37.50 -12.26 -18.04
N ALA A 269 38.11 -12.35 -16.86
CA ALA A 269 38.34 -11.16 -16.01
C ALA A 269 39.20 -10.08 -16.68
N GLU A 270 40.19 -10.53 -17.52
CA GLU A 270 41.03 -9.66 -18.32
C GLU A 270 40.32 -9.05 -19.54
N GLY A 271 39.10 -9.52 -19.86
CA GLY A 271 38.36 -9.08 -21.05
C GLY A 271 37.77 -7.69 -20.94
N GLY A 272 37.55 -7.21 -19.73
CA GLY A 272 36.96 -5.88 -19.54
C GLY A 272 36.65 -5.54 -18.09
N THR A 273 36.02 -4.37 -17.89
CA THR A 273 35.57 -3.89 -16.60
C THR A 273 34.04 -3.80 -16.56
N VAL A 274 33.47 -3.89 -15.37
CA VAL A 274 32.03 -3.77 -15.15
C VAL A 274 31.74 -2.73 -14.09
N SER A 275 30.61 -2.03 -14.21
CA SER A 275 30.15 -1.03 -13.25
C SER A 275 28.65 -1.06 -13.09
N GLY A 276 28.15 -0.56 -11.94
CA GLY A 276 26.73 -0.61 -11.59
C GLY A 276 26.38 -1.74 -10.62
N ALA A 277 27.38 -2.41 -10.02
CA ALA A 277 27.17 -3.30 -8.89
C ALA A 277 26.81 -2.50 -7.63
N GLY A 278 26.11 -3.14 -6.70
CA GLY A 278 25.80 -2.54 -5.41
C GLY A 278 24.36 -2.81 -4.98
N GLU A 279 23.99 -2.15 -3.90
CA GLU A 279 22.65 -2.23 -3.31
C GLU A 279 21.70 -1.22 -3.96
N TYR A 280 20.52 -1.66 -4.29
CA TYR A 280 19.44 -0.88 -4.89
C TYR A 280 18.14 -1.11 -4.12
N ASP A 281 17.25 -0.15 -4.15
CA ASP A 281 15.87 -0.41 -3.74
C ASP A 281 15.25 -1.39 -4.75
N CYS A 282 14.63 -2.48 -4.28
CA CYS A 282 13.92 -3.40 -5.16
C CYS A 282 12.83 -2.64 -5.95
N ASP A 283 12.42 -3.16 -7.08
CA ASP A 283 11.51 -2.53 -8.05
C ASP A 283 11.99 -1.19 -8.65
N THR A 284 13.23 -0.76 -8.35
CA THR A 284 13.83 0.40 -9.01
C THR A 284 14.63 0.02 -10.25
N ARG A 285 14.90 1.01 -11.10
CA ARG A 285 15.68 0.80 -12.32
C ARG A 285 17.16 0.95 -12.04
N ALA A 286 17.95 -0.10 -12.33
CA ALA A 286 19.39 -0.08 -12.34
C ALA A 286 19.94 -0.07 -13.77
N THR A 287 21.18 0.39 -13.92
CA THR A 287 21.94 0.32 -15.18
C THR A 287 23.30 -0.24 -14.88
N VAL A 288 23.64 -1.35 -15.52
CA VAL A 288 24.97 -1.96 -15.48
C VAL A 288 25.69 -1.68 -16.78
N LYS A 289 27.02 -1.52 -16.72
CA LYS A 289 27.85 -1.23 -17.89
C LYS A 289 29.04 -2.17 -17.95
N ALA A 290 29.40 -2.54 -19.16
CA ALA A 290 30.58 -3.31 -19.47
C ALA A 290 31.45 -2.54 -20.46
N GLU A 291 32.76 -2.43 -20.15
CA GLU A 291 33.74 -1.76 -20.99
C GLU A 291 34.86 -2.78 -21.33
N ALA A 292 35.07 -3.05 -22.63
CA ALA A 292 36.05 -4.00 -23.07
C ALA A 292 37.47 -3.45 -22.97
N ASN A 293 38.41 -4.26 -22.52
CA ASN A 293 39.83 -3.95 -22.54
C ASN A 293 40.39 -4.07 -23.95
N LYS A 294 41.56 -3.48 -24.19
CA LYS A 294 42.25 -3.54 -25.48
C LYS A 294 42.47 -5.00 -25.95
N GLY A 295 41.98 -5.30 -27.14
CA GLY A 295 42.03 -6.63 -27.73
C GLY A 295 40.88 -7.55 -27.37
N TYR A 296 39.86 -7.00 -26.78
CA TYR A 296 38.60 -7.66 -26.47
C TYR A 296 37.42 -6.80 -26.94
N HIS A 297 36.26 -7.45 -27.10
CA HIS A 297 34.99 -6.81 -27.30
C HIS A 297 33.94 -7.44 -26.38
N PHE A 298 32.94 -6.64 -25.98
CA PHE A 298 31.79 -7.12 -25.21
C PHE A 298 30.87 -7.95 -26.11
N VAL A 299 30.38 -9.06 -25.59
CA VAL A 299 29.50 -9.99 -26.31
C VAL A 299 28.06 -9.90 -25.77
N ARG A 300 27.89 -10.05 -24.44
CA ARG A 300 26.58 -10.10 -23.81
C ARG A 300 26.66 -10.05 -22.28
N TRP A 301 25.53 -9.81 -21.67
CA TRP A 301 25.28 -10.08 -20.28
C TRP A 301 24.56 -11.41 -20.10
N GLU A 302 24.98 -12.18 -19.11
CA GLU A 302 24.35 -13.43 -18.68
C GLU A 302 23.92 -13.34 -17.23
N ASP A 303 22.78 -14.00 -16.89
CA ASP A 303 22.38 -14.20 -15.50
C ASP A 303 23.21 -15.31 -14.82
N TRP A 304 22.89 -15.60 -13.56
CA TRP A 304 23.58 -16.63 -12.79
C TRP A 304 23.35 -18.06 -13.33
N GLN A 305 22.35 -18.28 -14.17
CA GLN A 305 22.05 -19.55 -14.84
C GLN A 305 22.74 -19.66 -16.20
N GLY A 306 23.36 -18.58 -16.69
CA GLY A 306 23.99 -18.51 -17.99
C GLY A 306 23.02 -18.13 -19.12
N ASN A 307 21.82 -17.68 -18.82
CA ASN A 307 20.88 -17.15 -19.82
C ASN A 307 21.30 -15.75 -20.26
N ILE A 308 21.15 -15.47 -21.55
CA ILE A 308 21.45 -14.13 -22.10
C ILE A 308 20.35 -13.16 -21.68
N VAL A 309 20.69 -12.14 -20.92
CA VAL A 309 19.75 -11.10 -20.48
C VAL A 309 19.86 -9.80 -21.31
N SER A 310 21.03 -9.53 -21.91
CA SER A 310 21.21 -8.40 -22.82
C SER A 310 22.44 -8.60 -23.72
N LYS A 311 22.37 -8.00 -24.92
CA LYS A 311 23.54 -7.86 -25.83
C LYS A 311 24.06 -6.43 -25.86
N ASP A 312 23.45 -5.51 -25.12
CA ASP A 312 23.89 -4.13 -25.02
C ASP A 312 24.89 -3.99 -23.87
N ALA A 313 26.03 -3.40 -24.13
CA ALA A 313 27.07 -3.17 -23.11
C ALA A 313 26.56 -2.29 -21.95
N SER A 314 25.59 -1.41 -22.22
CA SER A 314 24.86 -0.65 -21.20
C SER A 314 23.45 -1.22 -21.07
N TYR A 315 23.22 -2.03 -20.04
CA TYR A 315 21.96 -2.72 -19.81
C TYR A 315 21.19 -2.10 -18.63
N SER A 316 19.93 -1.72 -18.86
CA SER A 316 19.05 -1.14 -17.87
C SER A 316 17.84 -2.03 -17.64
N PHE A 317 17.58 -2.41 -16.39
CA PHE A 317 16.48 -3.28 -16.00
C PHE A 317 15.88 -2.86 -14.64
N THR A 318 14.71 -3.40 -14.33
CA THR A 318 14.11 -3.27 -13.00
C THR A 318 14.64 -4.37 -12.09
N VAL A 319 15.23 -3.98 -10.96
CA VAL A 319 15.81 -4.91 -9.98
C VAL A 319 14.68 -5.46 -9.13
N LYS A 320 14.23 -6.67 -9.39
CA LYS A 320 13.13 -7.29 -8.64
C LYS A 320 13.61 -8.16 -7.47
N GLU A 321 14.85 -8.62 -7.54
CA GLU A 321 15.46 -9.51 -6.56
C GLU A 321 16.98 -9.36 -6.61
N THR A 322 17.67 -9.84 -5.58
CA THR A 322 19.13 -9.94 -5.58
C THR A 322 19.58 -10.80 -6.75
N THR A 323 20.49 -10.29 -7.59
CA THR A 323 20.89 -10.93 -8.82
C THR A 323 22.38 -10.80 -9.07
N ALA A 324 22.95 -11.77 -9.80
CA ALA A 324 24.33 -11.75 -10.25
C ALA A 324 24.37 -11.78 -11.78
N LEU A 325 25.11 -10.85 -12.38
CA LEU A 325 25.27 -10.76 -13.83
C LEU A 325 26.74 -10.93 -14.23
N THR A 326 26.94 -11.60 -15.37
CA THR A 326 28.25 -11.79 -15.97
C THR A 326 28.34 -11.07 -17.30
N ALA A 327 29.30 -10.15 -17.42
CA ALA A 327 29.67 -9.57 -18.70
C ALA A 327 30.63 -10.52 -19.44
N VAL A 328 30.19 -11.05 -20.55
CA VAL A 328 31.00 -11.93 -21.39
C VAL A 328 31.75 -11.13 -22.45
N PHE A 329 33.08 -11.31 -22.48
CA PHE A 329 33.95 -10.67 -23.44
C PHE A 329 34.62 -11.74 -24.33
N ALA A 330 34.94 -11.40 -25.57
CA ALA A 330 35.71 -12.23 -26.48
C ALA A 330 36.94 -11.48 -27.00
N LYS A 331 38.03 -12.21 -27.27
CA LYS A 331 39.21 -11.63 -27.93
C LYS A 331 38.88 -11.19 -29.36
N ASP A 332 39.45 -10.06 -29.77
CA ASP A 332 39.30 -9.57 -31.12
C ASP A 332 39.84 -10.59 -32.11
N GLY A 333 39.03 -10.96 -33.12
CA GLY A 333 39.35 -12.00 -34.10
C GLY A 333 38.94 -13.40 -33.68
N ALA A 334 38.43 -13.65 -32.49
CA ALA A 334 37.82 -14.92 -32.10
C ALA A 334 36.32 -14.95 -32.45
N THR A 335 35.88 -15.99 -33.12
CA THR A 335 34.43 -16.23 -33.30
C THR A 335 33.85 -16.62 -31.96
N PRO A 336 32.71 -16.00 -31.50
CA PRO A 336 32.12 -16.36 -30.22
C PRO A 336 31.75 -17.84 -30.15
N SER A 337 32.30 -18.58 -29.21
CA SER A 337 31.88 -19.94 -28.94
C SER A 337 30.47 -19.96 -28.36
N GLN A 338 29.57 -20.65 -29.00
CA GLN A 338 28.24 -20.92 -28.48
C GLN A 338 28.34 -21.86 -27.27
N PRO A 339 27.61 -21.62 -26.17
CA PRO A 339 27.65 -22.49 -25.00
C PRO A 339 27.13 -23.89 -25.34
N GLY A 340 27.97 -24.91 -25.14
CA GLY A 340 27.59 -26.28 -24.87
C GLY A 340 26.89 -27.07 -25.98
N GLY A 341 27.61 -27.52 -26.96
CA GLY A 341 27.24 -28.70 -27.77
C GLY A 341 28.39 -29.67 -27.77
N THR A 342 28.19 -30.87 -27.25
CA THR A 342 29.14 -32.01 -27.34
C THR A 342 29.44 -32.32 -28.78
N ASP A 343 30.75 -32.26 -29.15
CA ASP A 343 31.26 -32.72 -30.42
C ASP A 343 30.98 -34.21 -30.63
N GLN A 344 30.26 -34.54 -31.67
CA GLN A 344 30.49 -35.77 -32.42
C GLN A 344 30.49 -35.47 -33.90
N ASN A 345 31.70 -35.69 -34.45
CA ASN A 345 32.06 -35.66 -35.84
C ASN A 345 31.32 -36.77 -36.61
N THR A 346 30.73 -36.47 -37.75
CA THR A 346 30.92 -37.12 -39.07
C THR A 346 29.90 -36.62 -40.11
N ASP A 347 30.45 -35.97 -41.14
CA ASP A 347 30.31 -36.18 -42.60
C ASP A 347 28.92 -36.22 -43.30
N LYS A 348 28.85 -35.33 -44.31
CA LYS A 348 28.01 -35.32 -45.55
C LYS A 348 26.53 -34.99 -45.52
N GLY A 349 26.28 -33.77 -46.00
CA GLY A 349 25.42 -33.49 -47.18
C GLY A 349 23.93 -33.74 -47.07
N THR A 350 23.18 -32.70 -47.04
CA THR A 350 22.06 -32.33 -47.95
C THR A 350 21.10 -31.29 -47.34
N ALA A 351 20.46 -30.56 -48.20
CA ALA A 351 19.66 -29.33 -48.08
C ALA A 351 18.59 -29.22 -46.95
N PRO A 352 18.05 -28.01 -46.72
CA PRO A 352 17.41 -27.62 -45.48
C PRO A 352 15.95 -28.13 -45.40
N LYS A 353 15.60 -28.67 -44.23
CA LYS A 353 14.19 -28.86 -43.82
C LYS A 353 13.84 -27.90 -42.71
N THR A 354 12.94 -27.00 -43.01
CA THR A 354 12.16 -26.25 -42.04
C THR A 354 11.41 -27.25 -41.16
N GLY A 355 11.67 -27.26 -39.85
CA GLY A 355 10.97 -28.06 -38.85
C GLY A 355 11.00 -27.39 -37.50
N ASP A 356 9.85 -26.94 -37.10
CA ASP A 356 9.49 -26.41 -35.81
C ASP A 356 9.85 -27.42 -34.69
N ASN A 357 10.83 -27.10 -33.85
CA ASN A 357 11.18 -27.89 -32.67
C ASN A 357 10.63 -27.23 -31.43
N ALA A 358 9.30 -27.27 -31.32
CA ALA A 358 8.65 -27.11 -30.01
C ALA A 358 9.05 -28.31 -29.14
N HIS A 359 9.83 -28.08 -28.08
CA HIS A 359 10.15 -29.09 -27.08
C HIS A 359 8.92 -29.34 -26.19
N PRO A 360 8.16 -30.42 -26.35
CA PRO A 360 6.95 -30.68 -25.57
C PRO A 360 7.21 -30.95 -24.08
N MET A 361 8.49 -31.26 -23.73
CA MET A 361 8.85 -31.58 -22.34
C MET A 361 8.84 -30.39 -21.37
N ILE A 362 9.04 -29.17 -21.84
CA ILE A 362 9.01 -27.97 -20.98
C ILE A 362 7.59 -27.67 -20.55
N TRP A 363 6.60 -27.86 -21.42
CA TRP A 363 5.21 -27.66 -21.12
C TRP A 363 4.64 -28.72 -20.16
N ILE A 364 5.16 -29.94 -20.20
CA ILE A 364 4.77 -31.02 -19.28
C ILE A 364 5.31 -30.73 -17.87
N ALA A 365 6.51 -30.17 -17.74
CA ALA A 365 7.09 -29.80 -16.45
C ALA A 365 6.32 -28.62 -15.81
N LEU A 366 5.91 -27.62 -16.57
CA LEU A 366 5.09 -26.49 -16.09
C LEU A 366 3.69 -26.92 -15.67
N LEU A 367 3.07 -27.85 -16.37
CA LEU A 367 1.77 -28.45 -15.99
C LEU A 367 1.87 -29.27 -14.70
N ALA A 368 2.95 -30.01 -14.47
CA ALA A 368 3.14 -30.79 -13.25
C ALA A 368 3.31 -29.90 -12.01
N VAL A 369 3.99 -28.76 -12.12
CA VAL A 369 4.15 -27.78 -11.01
C VAL A 369 2.83 -27.10 -10.69
N SER A 370 2.01 -26.76 -11.68
CA SER A 370 0.69 -26.15 -11.45
C SER A 370 -0.31 -27.10 -10.78
N VAL A 371 -0.30 -28.41 -11.14
CA VAL A 371 -1.17 -29.40 -10.52
C VAL A 371 -0.75 -29.70 -9.07
N LEU A 372 0.55 -29.71 -8.76
CA LEU A 372 1.06 -29.87 -7.39
C LEU A 372 0.75 -28.64 -6.51
N GLY A 373 0.76 -27.43 -7.06
CA GLY A 373 0.36 -26.21 -6.36
C GLY A 373 -1.12 -26.22 -5.96
N ILE A 374 -2.00 -26.65 -6.87
CA ILE A 374 -3.45 -26.74 -6.60
C ILE A 374 -3.75 -27.85 -5.58
N ALA A 375 -3.03 -28.96 -5.61
CA ALA A 375 -3.19 -30.03 -4.61
C ALA A 375 -2.74 -29.60 -3.22
N ALA A 376 -1.65 -28.80 -3.11
CA ALA A 376 -1.18 -28.28 -1.82
C ALA A 376 -2.20 -27.33 -1.18
N VAL A 377 -2.79 -26.42 -1.96
CA VAL A 377 -3.82 -25.48 -1.47
C VAL A 377 -5.08 -26.24 -1.02
N ALA A 378 -5.48 -27.30 -1.73
CA ALA A 378 -6.65 -28.11 -1.37
C ALA A 378 -6.42 -28.93 -0.07
N VAL A 379 -5.20 -29.40 0.17
CA VAL A 379 -4.85 -30.15 1.39
C VAL A 379 -4.69 -29.24 2.60
N PHE A 380 -4.10 -28.05 2.45
CA PHE A 380 -3.98 -27.06 3.53
C PHE A 380 -5.34 -26.46 3.89
N GLY A 381 -6.20 -26.15 2.92
CA GLY A 381 -7.56 -25.66 3.15
C GLY A 381 -8.43 -26.64 3.93
N ARG A 382 -8.29 -27.94 3.70
CA ARG A 382 -9.05 -28.99 4.44
C ARG A 382 -8.57 -29.18 5.89
N LYS A 383 -7.29 -28.98 6.19
CA LYS A 383 -6.78 -29.07 7.57
C LYS A 383 -7.26 -27.92 8.47
N HIS A 384 -7.44 -26.73 7.94
CA HIS A 384 -7.98 -25.60 8.71
C HIS A 384 -9.49 -25.69 8.97
N ALA A 385 -10.25 -26.36 8.11
CA ALA A 385 -11.68 -26.56 8.32
C ALA A 385 -12.01 -27.67 9.34
N SER A 386 -11.06 -28.58 9.64
CA SER A 386 -11.25 -29.70 10.58
C SER A 386 -10.91 -29.36 12.04
N GLN A 387 -10.35 -28.17 12.32
CA GLN A 387 -10.05 -27.75 13.71
C GLN A 387 -11.08 -26.77 14.31
N LYS A 388 -12.20 -26.54 13.63
CA LYS A 388 -13.34 -25.76 14.14
C LYS A 388 -14.61 -26.63 14.19
N LYS A 389 -14.54 -27.73 14.92
CA LYS A 389 -15.72 -28.43 15.46
C LYS A 389 -15.46 -28.83 16.90
#